data_13201ad30ee243332b1161205608b232
#
_entry.id   13201ad30ee243332b1161205608b232
#
_cell.length_a   1.000
_cell.length_b   1.000
_cell.length_c   1.000
_cell.angle_alpha   90.00
_cell.angle_beta   90.00
_cell.angle_gamma   90.00
#
_symmetry.space_group_name_H-M   'P 1'
#
loop_
_entity.id
_entity.type
_entity.pdbx_description
1 polymer ?
#
loop_
_entity_poly.entity_id
_entity_poly.type
_entity_poly.pdbx_seq_one_letter_code
_entity_poly.pdbx_strand_id
1 'polypeptide(L)'
;MLLEHNVVVKDPLRIGLRFASCYPNLYRSAMSSLGFHIIYDFLNHQEDVYCERVVYPYGKSLETGSPLKDFDVVGFSLQYEQDYPHVLEMLREGGLKVRKEDRSPQDPLVIAGGPCASSNPLPMSQFIDLFLVGDGEVILPQLLEKIAQLDNPHQELDALLDVEGVYIPGNKVKLVQVEDMHDAWRPVKQVYPETDNPDLIPAFGRSFLLEVSRGCARGCRFCMAGCMYRPRREVDLKTLLKIGRAHV
;
A
#
# COMPACT_ATOMS: atom_id res chain seq x y z
N MET A 1 6.50 20.27 -12.44
CA MET A 1 5.48 19.53 -11.64
C MET A 1 4.77 18.63 -12.62
N LEU A 2 4.65 17.34 -12.33
CA LEU A 2 3.88 16.41 -13.17
C LEU A 2 2.40 16.78 -13.05
N LEU A 3 1.73 17.00 -14.18
CA LEU A 3 0.29 17.21 -14.19
C LEU A 3 -0.38 15.82 -14.14
N GLU A 4 -1.23 15.64 -13.14
CA GLU A 4 -1.98 14.41 -12.94
C GLU A 4 -3.46 14.70 -12.74
N HIS A 5 -4.31 13.78 -13.19
CA HIS A 5 -5.75 13.82 -12.95
C HIS A 5 -6.14 12.91 -11.78
N ASN A 6 -7.24 13.25 -11.13
CA ASN A 6 -7.83 12.49 -9.99
C ASN A 6 -6.91 12.37 -8.75
N VAL A 7 -5.95 13.27 -8.61
CA VAL A 7 -5.16 13.36 -7.38
C VAL A 7 -6.06 13.87 -6.25
N VAL A 8 -5.99 13.21 -5.10
CA VAL A 8 -6.69 13.67 -3.89
C VAL A 8 -5.82 14.67 -3.17
N VAL A 9 -6.38 15.83 -2.85
CA VAL A 9 -5.70 16.87 -2.07
C VAL A 9 -6.55 17.15 -0.84
N LYS A 10 -5.96 16.96 0.34
CA LYS A 10 -6.54 17.31 1.63
C LYS A 10 -5.66 18.34 2.34
N ASP A 11 -6.23 19.09 3.27
CA ASP A 11 -5.47 19.99 4.12
C ASP A 11 -4.79 19.18 5.25
N PRO A 12 -3.44 19.05 5.24
CA PRO A 12 -2.74 18.23 6.25
C PRO A 12 -2.96 18.70 7.69
N LEU A 13 -3.33 19.97 7.89
CA LEU A 13 -3.59 20.54 9.22
C LEU A 13 -4.95 20.13 9.81
N ARG A 14 -5.83 19.54 8.99
CA ARG A 14 -7.17 19.11 9.37
C ARG A 14 -7.33 17.60 9.42
N ILE A 15 -6.24 16.87 9.28
CA ILE A 15 -6.23 15.41 9.19
C ILE A 15 -5.60 14.84 10.46
N GLY A 16 -6.22 13.81 11.00
CA GLY A 16 -5.73 13.10 12.19
C GLY A 16 -4.54 12.19 11.91
N LEU A 17 -4.40 11.66 10.67
CA LEU A 17 -3.33 10.74 10.32
C LEU A 17 -2.85 10.95 8.87
N ARG A 18 -1.55 11.15 8.70
CA ARG A 18 -0.89 11.21 7.39
C ARG A 18 -0.22 9.88 7.06
N PHE A 19 -0.60 9.30 5.94
CA PHE A 19 -0.08 8.02 5.46
C PHE A 19 0.74 8.21 4.18
N ALA A 20 2.00 7.77 4.16
CA ALA A 20 2.80 7.69 2.95
C ALA A 20 2.63 6.31 2.30
N SER A 21 1.91 6.23 1.19
CA SER A 21 1.82 5.01 0.37
C SER A 21 3.04 4.93 -0.54
N CYS A 22 3.97 4.05 -0.19
CA CYS A 22 5.27 3.92 -0.85
C CYS A 22 5.29 2.74 -1.83
N TYR A 23 5.72 3.03 -3.06
CA TYR A 23 6.00 2.00 -4.06
C TYR A 23 7.50 2.02 -4.40
N PRO A 24 8.28 0.99 -4.01
CA PRO A 24 9.73 1.02 -4.13
C PRO A 24 10.21 0.68 -5.55
N ASN A 25 9.55 1.25 -6.54
CA ASN A 25 9.91 1.19 -7.96
C ASN A 25 9.51 2.49 -8.65
N LEU A 26 9.85 2.64 -9.91
CA LEU A 26 9.62 3.84 -10.69
C LEU A 26 8.13 4.21 -10.77
N TYR A 27 7.84 5.49 -10.95
CA TYR A 27 6.49 6.04 -11.13
C TYR A 27 5.65 5.24 -12.13
N ARG A 28 6.24 4.90 -13.29
CA ARG A 28 5.58 4.10 -14.32
C ARG A 28 5.07 2.75 -13.78
N SER A 29 5.85 2.08 -12.95
CA SER A 29 5.49 0.79 -12.33
C SER A 29 4.41 0.97 -11.28
N ALA A 30 4.53 1.99 -10.44
CA ALA A 30 3.56 2.31 -9.40
C ALA A 30 2.16 2.59 -10.00
N MET A 31 2.10 3.45 -11.02
CA MET A 31 0.83 3.79 -11.69
C MET A 31 0.27 2.65 -12.57
N SER A 32 1.01 1.58 -12.76
CA SER A 32 0.53 0.34 -13.41
C SER A 32 0.02 -0.69 -12.40
N SER A 33 0.13 -0.42 -11.11
CA SER A 33 -0.27 -1.34 -10.04
C SER A 33 -1.69 -1.01 -9.54
N LEU A 34 -2.65 -1.89 -9.85
CA LEU A 34 -4.03 -1.71 -9.36
C LEU A 34 -4.09 -1.74 -7.82
N GLY A 35 -3.32 -2.61 -7.17
CA GLY A 35 -3.27 -2.67 -5.70
C GLY A 35 -2.80 -1.36 -5.08
N PHE A 36 -1.86 -0.65 -5.73
CA PHE A 36 -1.42 0.66 -5.27
C PHE A 36 -2.53 1.72 -5.38
N HIS A 37 -3.29 1.71 -6.49
CA HIS A 37 -4.46 2.57 -6.66
C HIS A 37 -5.57 2.24 -5.65
N ILE A 38 -5.80 0.95 -5.37
CA ILE A 38 -6.80 0.54 -4.38
C ILE A 38 -6.46 1.11 -3.01
N ILE A 39 -5.23 0.94 -2.53
CA ILE A 39 -4.81 1.44 -1.21
C ILE A 39 -4.86 2.96 -1.14
N TYR A 40 -4.37 3.66 -2.16
CA TYR A 40 -4.42 5.12 -2.23
C TYR A 40 -5.85 5.67 -2.16
N ASP A 41 -6.74 5.13 -3.00
CA ASP A 41 -8.14 5.56 -3.06
C ASP A 41 -8.89 5.18 -1.78
N PHE A 42 -8.72 3.96 -1.29
CA PHE A 42 -9.31 3.46 -0.05
C PHE A 42 -8.97 4.35 1.16
N LEU A 43 -7.68 4.63 1.36
CA LEU A 43 -7.22 5.46 2.48
C LEU A 43 -7.72 6.89 2.38
N ASN A 44 -7.77 7.46 1.18
CA ASN A 44 -8.26 8.81 0.98
C ASN A 44 -9.78 8.96 1.11
N HIS A 45 -10.54 7.84 1.12
CA HIS A 45 -11.96 7.85 1.47
C HIS A 45 -12.22 7.82 2.98
N GLN A 46 -11.20 7.56 3.81
CA GLN A 46 -11.31 7.73 5.25
C GLN A 46 -11.26 9.22 5.60
N GLU A 47 -12.17 9.69 6.47
CA GLU A 47 -12.30 11.13 6.75
C GLU A 47 -11.03 11.73 7.36
N ASP A 48 -10.45 11.05 8.36
CA ASP A 48 -9.31 11.53 9.13
C ASP A 48 -7.95 11.09 8.59
N VAL A 49 -7.89 10.44 7.40
CA VAL A 49 -6.65 9.97 6.79
C VAL A 49 -6.34 10.75 5.54
N TYR A 50 -5.11 11.23 5.41
CA TYR A 50 -4.57 11.73 4.15
C TYR A 50 -3.45 10.81 3.66
N CYS A 51 -3.69 10.11 2.57
CA CYS A 51 -2.73 9.24 1.93
C CYS A 51 -2.05 9.95 0.76
N GLU A 52 -0.73 10.03 0.81
CA GLU A 52 0.11 10.60 -0.24
C GLU A 52 1.00 9.51 -0.85
N ARG A 53 1.29 9.61 -2.15
CA ARG A 53 2.08 8.63 -2.89
C ARG A 53 3.57 8.99 -2.85
N VAL A 54 4.40 7.99 -2.61
CA VAL A 54 5.85 8.11 -2.69
C VAL A 54 6.40 7.00 -3.59
N VAL A 55 7.20 7.36 -4.58
CA VAL A 55 7.77 6.41 -5.54
C VAL A 55 9.29 6.52 -5.58
N TYR A 56 9.96 5.42 -5.89
CA TYR A 56 11.40 5.40 -6.09
C TYR A 56 11.81 6.27 -7.32
N PRO A 57 12.92 7.01 -7.27
CA PRO A 57 13.94 7.01 -6.20
C PRO A 57 13.70 8.03 -5.09
N TYR A 58 12.54 8.63 -5.00
CA TYR A 58 12.29 9.76 -4.11
C TYR A 58 11.88 9.28 -2.70
N GLY A 59 12.33 10.03 -1.69
CA GLY A 59 11.84 9.91 -0.31
C GLY A 59 10.84 11.01 0.05
N LYS A 60 10.12 11.54 -0.95
CA LYS A 60 9.15 12.63 -0.82
C LYS A 60 7.88 12.31 -1.56
N SER A 61 6.75 12.77 -1.01
CA SER A 61 5.45 12.55 -1.62
C SER A 61 5.27 13.32 -2.93
N LEU A 62 4.45 12.78 -3.81
CA LEU A 62 4.08 13.39 -5.09
C LEU A 62 3.09 14.53 -4.90
N GLU A 63 2.23 14.45 -3.90
CA GLU A 63 1.16 15.41 -3.62
C GLU A 63 1.70 16.71 -3.02
N THR A 64 2.43 16.61 -1.89
CA THR A 64 2.88 17.80 -1.14
C THR A 64 4.40 18.02 -1.18
N GLY A 65 5.17 17.02 -1.62
CA GLY A 65 6.64 17.05 -1.53
C GLY A 65 7.17 16.82 -0.12
N SER A 66 6.33 16.36 0.81
CA SER A 66 6.71 16.08 2.20
C SER A 66 7.66 14.87 2.26
N PRO A 67 8.77 14.94 3.03
CA PRO A 67 9.65 13.78 3.24
C PRO A 67 8.96 12.73 4.12
N LEU A 68 9.39 11.47 4.00
CA LEU A 68 8.78 10.35 4.74
C LEU A 68 8.70 10.57 6.26
N LYS A 69 9.70 11.24 6.83
CA LYS A 69 9.75 11.52 8.27
C LYS A 69 8.61 12.43 8.79
N ASP A 70 7.88 13.12 7.90
CA ASP A 70 6.80 14.04 8.27
C ASP A 70 5.42 13.37 8.23
N PHE A 71 5.36 12.04 8.06
CA PHE A 71 4.16 11.22 8.11
C PHE A 71 4.02 10.50 9.44
N ASP A 72 2.83 9.98 9.73
CA ASP A 72 2.59 9.15 10.92
C ASP A 72 2.84 7.67 10.59
N VAL A 73 2.48 7.25 9.38
CA VAL A 73 2.68 5.89 8.88
C VAL A 73 3.31 5.93 7.49
N VAL A 74 4.33 5.08 7.29
CA VAL A 74 5.00 4.86 6.01
C VAL A 74 4.76 3.41 5.59
N GLY A 75 3.90 3.20 4.58
CA GLY A 75 3.49 1.88 4.11
C GLY A 75 4.10 1.51 2.76
N PHE A 76 4.94 0.47 2.73
CA PHE A 76 5.55 -0.04 1.50
C PHE A 76 4.73 -1.16 0.86
N SER A 77 4.44 -1.03 -0.44
CA SER A 77 3.88 -2.10 -1.29
C SER A 77 5.00 -2.93 -1.91
N LEU A 78 5.33 -4.08 -1.31
CA LEU A 78 6.43 -4.95 -1.74
C LEU A 78 5.95 -5.97 -2.78
N GLN A 79 6.20 -5.68 -4.06
CA GLN A 79 5.77 -6.55 -5.16
C GLN A 79 6.84 -7.55 -5.60
N TYR A 80 8.12 -7.16 -5.51
CA TYR A 80 9.28 -7.94 -5.94
C TYR A 80 10.41 -7.82 -4.91
N GLU A 81 11.14 -8.89 -4.66
CA GLU A 81 12.28 -8.90 -3.73
C GLU A 81 13.44 -8.02 -4.23
N GLN A 82 13.53 -7.79 -5.53
CA GLN A 82 14.54 -6.90 -6.11
C GLN A 82 14.33 -5.43 -5.73
N ASP A 83 13.12 -5.07 -5.26
CA ASP A 83 12.81 -3.73 -4.79
C ASP A 83 13.27 -3.48 -3.33
N TYR A 84 13.76 -4.49 -2.60
CA TYR A 84 14.20 -4.32 -1.21
C TYR A 84 15.30 -3.26 -1.04
N PRO A 85 16.36 -3.19 -1.87
CA PRO A 85 17.33 -2.10 -1.79
C PRO A 85 16.71 -0.72 -1.96
N HIS A 86 15.69 -0.58 -2.83
CA HIS A 86 15.00 0.68 -3.05
C HIS A 86 14.24 1.15 -1.80
N VAL A 87 13.67 0.23 -1.00
CA VAL A 87 13.07 0.57 0.29
C VAL A 87 14.08 1.26 1.20
N LEU A 88 15.31 0.70 1.29
CA LEU A 88 16.35 1.26 2.14
C LEU A 88 16.81 2.64 1.67
N GLU A 89 16.90 2.82 0.35
CA GLU A 89 17.22 4.12 -0.24
C GLU A 89 16.11 5.14 0.01
N MET A 90 14.84 4.77 -0.19
CA MET A 90 13.69 5.65 0.06
C MET A 90 13.60 6.06 1.53
N LEU A 91 13.84 5.17 2.47
CA LEU A 91 13.89 5.50 3.91
C LEU A 91 14.96 6.56 4.17
N ARG A 92 16.16 6.36 3.65
CA ARG A 92 17.28 7.31 3.82
C ARG A 92 16.98 8.67 3.18
N GLU A 93 16.50 8.68 1.94
CA GLU A 93 16.16 9.91 1.20
C GLU A 93 14.95 10.63 1.83
N GLY A 94 14.05 9.88 2.48
CA GLY A 94 12.92 10.40 3.24
C GLY A 94 13.26 10.91 4.65
N GLY A 95 14.54 10.83 5.03
CA GLY A 95 15.05 11.34 6.32
C GLY A 95 14.85 10.41 7.50
N LEU A 96 14.58 9.11 7.25
CA LEU A 96 14.40 8.09 8.29
C LEU A 96 15.67 7.25 8.49
N LYS A 97 15.83 6.76 9.70
CA LYS A 97 16.82 5.72 9.99
C LYS A 97 16.41 4.43 9.29
N VAL A 98 17.37 3.82 8.57
CA VAL A 98 17.10 2.61 7.78
C VAL A 98 16.73 1.44 8.69
N ARG A 99 17.53 1.20 9.75
CA ARG A 99 17.23 0.15 10.72
C ARG A 99 16.12 0.61 11.67
N LYS A 100 15.17 -0.29 11.95
CA LYS A 100 14.06 0.00 12.87
C LYS A 100 14.54 0.25 14.31
N GLU A 101 15.59 -0.44 14.73
CA GLU A 101 16.20 -0.28 16.07
C GLU A 101 16.83 1.10 16.31
N ASP A 102 17.16 1.83 15.23
CA ASP A 102 17.75 3.18 15.31
C ASP A 102 16.68 4.27 15.26
N ARG A 103 15.40 3.91 15.05
CA ARG A 103 14.28 4.87 14.99
C ARG A 103 13.87 5.30 16.39
N SER A 104 13.46 6.55 16.47
CA SER A 104 12.92 7.14 17.70
C SER A 104 11.40 6.96 17.77
N PRO A 105 10.80 7.09 18.95
CA PRO A 105 9.33 7.10 19.12
C PRO A 105 8.60 8.19 18.32
N GLN A 106 9.30 9.21 17.86
CA GLN A 106 8.75 10.31 17.06
C GLN A 106 8.84 10.05 15.56
N ASP A 107 9.59 9.01 15.14
CA ASP A 107 9.63 8.63 13.75
C ASP A 107 8.32 7.92 13.34
N PRO A 108 7.91 7.99 12.07
CA PRO A 108 6.74 7.27 11.58
C PRO A 108 6.85 5.75 11.77
N LEU A 109 5.72 5.11 11.99
CA LEU A 109 5.63 3.66 11.94
C LEU A 109 5.83 3.18 10.49
N VAL A 110 6.83 2.33 10.25
CA VAL A 110 7.15 1.81 8.92
C VAL A 110 6.56 0.40 8.78
N ILE A 111 5.59 0.28 7.90
CA ILE A 111 4.88 -0.98 7.64
C ILE A 111 5.10 -1.46 6.21
N ALA A 112 4.89 -2.74 5.96
CA ALA A 112 4.94 -3.26 4.60
C ALA A 112 3.85 -4.30 4.34
N GLY A 113 3.29 -4.24 3.13
CA GLY A 113 2.32 -5.21 2.63
C GLY A 113 2.68 -5.69 1.23
N GLY A 114 1.78 -6.44 0.63
CA GLY A 114 1.94 -6.99 -0.71
C GLY A 114 2.47 -8.42 -0.74
N PRO A 115 2.67 -8.98 -1.95
CA PRO A 115 3.01 -10.40 -2.12
C PRO A 115 4.31 -10.81 -1.41
N CYS A 116 5.34 -9.99 -1.42
CA CYS A 116 6.60 -10.32 -0.75
C CYS A 116 6.45 -10.33 0.78
N ALA A 117 5.72 -9.36 1.34
CA ALA A 117 5.42 -9.32 2.78
C ALA A 117 4.57 -10.52 3.23
N SER A 118 3.59 -10.91 2.41
CA SER A 118 2.72 -12.05 2.71
C SER A 118 3.40 -13.41 2.54
N SER A 119 4.44 -13.50 1.68
CA SER A 119 5.14 -14.77 1.42
C SER A 119 6.35 -14.98 2.29
N ASN A 120 7.21 -13.97 2.43
CA ASN A 120 8.44 -14.03 3.22
C ASN A 120 8.86 -12.63 3.71
N PRO A 121 8.33 -12.15 4.84
CA PRO A 121 8.67 -10.85 5.40
C PRO A 121 10.06 -10.78 6.04
N LEU A 122 10.67 -11.93 6.37
CA LEU A 122 11.88 -11.99 7.19
C LEU A 122 13.09 -11.23 6.63
N PRO A 123 13.37 -11.20 5.31
CA PRO A 123 14.49 -10.42 4.78
C PRO A 123 14.42 -8.92 5.11
N MET A 124 13.21 -8.38 5.28
CA MET A 124 12.97 -6.96 5.59
C MET A 124 12.73 -6.68 7.08
N SER A 125 12.81 -7.68 7.93
CA SER A 125 12.44 -7.61 9.36
C SER A 125 13.30 -6.67 10.21
N GLN A 126 14.51 -6.33 9.75
CA GLN A 126 15.38 -5.35 10.42
C GLN A 126 15.06 -3.90 10.06
N PHE A 127 14.23 -3.69 9.05
CA PHE A 127 13.96 -2.38 8.46
C PHE A 127 12.49 -1.95 8.59
N ILE A 128 11.60 -2.92 8.68
CA ILE A 128 10.15 -2.74 8.76
C ILE A 128 9.68 -3.09 10.17
N ASP A 129 8.81 -2.28 10.74
CA ASP A 129 8.33 -2.46 12.11
C ASP A 129 7.32 -3.60 12.20
N LEU A 130 6.36 -3.63 11.25
CA LEU A 130 5.39 -4.72 11.11
C LEU A 130 4.98 -4.95 9.65
N PHE A 131 4.41 -6.12 9.39
CA PHE A 131 3.97 -6.52 8.05
C PHE A 131 2.47 -6.79 8.03
N LEU A 132 1.85 -6.52 6.89
CA LEU A 132 0.45 -6.83 6.63
C LEU A 132 0.40 -8.07 5.74
N VAL A 133 -0.18 -9.15 6.26
CA VAL A 133 -0.27 -10.45 5.59
C VAL A 133 -1.70 -10.64 5.09
N GLY A 134 -1.93 -10.26 3.85
CA GLY A 134 -3.25 -10.35 3.21
C GLY A 134 -3.66 -9.11 2.43
N ASP A 135 -4.98 -8.94 2.31
CA ASP A 135 -5.61 -7.84 1.58
C ASP A 135 -5.63 -6.57 2.44
N GLY A 136 -4.92 -5.52 1.98
CA GLY A 136 -4.68 -4.30 2.76
C GLY A 136 -5.95 -3.55 3.14
N GLU A 137 -6.95 -3.51 2.28
CA GLU A 137 -8.22 -2.84 2.54
C GLU A 137 -9.05 -3.49 3.67
N VAL A 138 -8.73 -4.73 4.05
CA VAL A 138 -9.35 -5.40 5.20
C VAL A 138 -8.58 -5.11 6.49
N ILE A 139 -7.24 -5.07 6.41
CA ILE A 139 -6.36 -4.94 7.58
C ILE A 139 -6.23 -3.48 8.01
N LEU A 140 -6.04 -2.56 7.04
CA LEU A 140 -5.72 -1.16 7.31
C LEU A 140 -6.75 -0.42 8.17
N PRO A 141 -8.08 -0.58 8.02
CA PRO A 141 -9.04 0.12 8.86
C PRO A 141 -8.82 -0.11 10.34
N GLN A 142 -8.73 -1.39 10.73
CA GLN A 142 -8.54 -1.78 12.12
C GLN A 142 -7.16 -1.37 12.64
N LEU A 143 -6.13 -1.50 11.78
CA LEU A 143 -4.78 -1.10 12.15
C LEU A 143 -4.68 0.41 12.40
N LEU A 144 -5.22 1.25 11.52
CA LEU A 144 -5.18 2.70 11.66
C LEU A 144 -6.00 3.19 12.85
N GLU A 145 -7.17 2.59 13.09
CA GLU A 145 -7.97 2.86 14.30
C GLU A 145 -7.19 2.51 15.56
N LYS A 146 -6.50 1.38 15.58
CA LYS A 146 -5.68 0.95 16.71
C LYS A 146 -4.49 1.88 16.92
N ILE A 147 -3.78 2.27 15.85
CA ILE A 147 -2.66 3.23 15.90
C ILE A 147 -3.12 4.57 16.49
N ALA A 148 -4.29 5.06 16.08
CA ALA A 148 -4.84 6.33 16.59
C ALA A 148 -5.20 6.29 18.10
N GLN A 149 -5.34 5.10 18.68
CA GLN A 149 -5.63 4.92 20.11
C GLN A 149 -4.38 4.81 20.98
N LEU A 150 -3.19 4.61 20.38
CA LEU A 150 -1.93 4.43 21.08
C LEU A 150 -1.20 5.78 21.25
N ASP A 151 -0.66 6.00 22.44
CA ASP A 151 0.18 7.19 22.70
C ASP A 151 1.52 7.08 21.95
N ASN A 152 2.06 5.87 21.84
CA ASN A 152 3.31 5.61 21.15
C ASN A 152 3.30 4.24 20.45
N PRO A 153 2.93 4.18 19.17
CA PRO A 153 2.86 2.93 18.41
C PRO A 153 4.18 2.15 18.37
N HIS A 154 5.35 2.84 18.38
CA HIS A 154 6.66 2.17 18.38
C HIS A 154 6.96 1.42 19.69
N GLN A 155 6.48 1.92 20.82
CA GLN A 155 6.67 1.28 22.12
C GLN A 155 5.61 0.21 22.41
N GLU A 156 4.48 0.30 21.71
CA GLU A 156 3.30 -0.54 21.93
C GLU A 156 2.99 -1.43 20.73
N LEU A 157 4.03 -1.84 19.97
CA LEU A 157 3.88 -2.68 18.78
C LEU A 157 3.10 -3.97 19.05
N ASP A 158 3.27 -4.57 20.24
CA ASP A 158 2.56 -5.78 20.63
C ASP A 158 1.03 -5.59 20.68
N ALA A 159 0.56 -4.39 20.98
CA ALA A 159 -0.87 -4.08 20.96
C ALA A 159 -1.47 -4.14 19.54
N LEU A 160 -0.64 -3.94 18.50
CA LEU A 160 -1.06 -4.03 17.11
C LEU A 160 -1.23 -5.48 16.62
N LEU A 161 -0.71 -6.47 17.36
CA LEU A 161 -0.88 -7.90 17.06
C LEU A 161 -2.33 -8.39 17.25
N ASP A 162 -3.16 -7.62 17.94
CA ASP A 162 -4.59 -7.91 18.07
C ASP A 162 -5.34 -7.74 16.73
N VAL A 163 -4.74 -7.03 15.76
CA VAL A 163 -5.32 -6.83 14.44
C VAL A 163 -4.99 -8.04 13.55
N GLU A 164 -6.03 -8.72 13.05
CA GLU A 164 -5.83 -9.85 12.15
C GLU A 164 -5.04 -9.43 10.90
N GLY A 165 -4.07 -10.27 10.52
CA GLY A 165 -3.19 -9.99 9.37
C GLY A 165 -1.97 -9.14 9.70
N VAL A 166 -1.87 -8.57 10.89
CA VAL A 166 -0.64 -7.91 11.36
C VAL A 166 0.39 -8.96 11.81
N TYR A 167 1.60 -8.84 11.31
CA TYR A 167 2.71 -9.73 11.62
C TYR A 167 3.93 -8.95 12.10
N ILE A 168 4.43 -9.35 13.25
CA ILE A 168 5.74 -8.97 13.77
C ILE A 168 6.58 -10.25 13.87
N PRO A 169 7.83 -10.28 13.40
CA PRO A 169 8.67 -11.47 13.43
C PRO A 169 8.75 -12.13 14.81
N GLY A 170 8.50 -13.44 14.85
CA GLY A 170 8.43 -14.24 16.07
C GLY A 170 7.01 -14.59 16.50
N ASN A 171 6.00 -13.94 15.94
CA ASN A 171 4.58 -14.21 16.22
C ASN A 171 3.94 -15.09 15.13
N LYS A 172 2.71 -15.53 15.38
CA LYS A 172 1.89 -16.22 14.38
C LYS A 172 0.98 -15.20 13.70
N VAL A 173 0.73 -15.42 12.42
CA VAL A 173 -0.21 -14.61 11.67
C VAL A 173 -1.10 -15.50 10.79
N LYS A 174 -2.32 -15.06 10.58
CA LYS A 174 -3.26 -15.65 9.62
C LYS A 174 -3.35 -14.73 8.42
N LEU A 175 -3.32 -15.31 7.23
CA LEU A 175 -3.58 -14.57 5.99
C LEU A 175 -5.04 -14.07 5.98
N VAL A 176 -5.21 -12.76 5.85
CA VAL A 176 -6.52 -12.11 5.79
C VAL A 176 -6.87 -11.80 4.33
N GLN A 177 -8.08 -12.11 3.93
CA GLN A 177 -8.52 -11.89 2.55
C GLN A 177 -9.96 -11.37 2.53
N VAL A 178 -10.28 -10.55 1.53
CA VAL A 178 -11.67 -10.23 1.19
C VAL A 178 -12.37 -11.52 0.83
N GLU A 179 -13.40 -11.91 1.58
CA GLU A 179 -14.13 -13.18 1.36
C GLU A 179 -15.07 -13.08 0.16
N ASP A 180 -15.88 -12.03 0.13
CA ASP A 180 -16.76 -11.72 -1.00
C ASP A 180 -16.19 -10.56 -1.82
N MET A 181 -16.01 -10.76 -3.12
CA MET A 181 -15.52 -9.71 -4.02
C MET A 181 -16.49 -8.55 -4.17
N HIS A 182 -17.74 -8.66 -3.71
CA HIS A 182 -18.64 -7.52 -3.61
C HIS A 182 -18.17 -6.48 -2.59
N ASP A 183 -17.51 -6.92 -1.52
CA ASP A 183 -17.00 -6.08 -0.43
C ASP A 183 -15.60 -5.51 -0.74
N ALA A 184 -14.94 -6.02 -1.78
CA ALA A 184 -13.62 -5.52 -2.18
C ALA A 184 -13.69 -4.05 -2.61
N TRP A 185 -12.76 -3.23 -2.11
CA TRP A 185 -12.66 -1.84 -2.52
C TRP A 185 -12.26 -1.72 -4.00
N ARG A 186 -12.91 -0.81 -4.73
CA ARG A 186 -12.64 -0.57 -6.14
C ARG A 186 -12.60 0.93 -6.42
N PRO A 187 -11.42 1.47 -6.77
CA PRO A 187 -11.32 2.87 -7.14
C PRO A 187 -12.10 3.12 -8.43
N VAL A 188 -13.08 4.01 -8.36
CA VAL A 188 -13.84 4.49 -9.53
C VAL A 188 -13.16 5.66 -10.22
N LYS A 189 -12.15 6.25 -9.60
CA LYS A 189 -11.28 7.27 -10.16
C LYS A 189 -9.85 6.89 -9.86
N GLN A 190 -9.05 6.67 -10.90
CA GLN A 190 -7.64 6.33 -10.75
C GLN A 190 -6.80 7.51 -11.18
N VAL A 191 -5.69 7.72 -10.48
CA VAL A 191 -4.74 8.76 -10.85
C VAL A 191 -4.04 8.37 -12.15
N TYR A 192 -3.93 9.32 -13.07
CA TYR A 192 -3.14 9.13 -14.28
C TYR A 192 -2.42 10.43 -14.68
N PRO A 193 -1.21 10.33 -15.25
CA PRO A 193 -0.45 11.49 -15.68
C PRO A 193 -0.94 12.03 -17.03
N GLU A 194 -0.88 13.34 -17.18
CA GLU A 194 -0.99 14.02 -18.47
C GLU A 194 0.43 14.37 -18.95
N THR A 195 1.01 13.48 -19.74
CA THR A 195 2.41 13.61 -20.15
C THR A 195 2.69 12.83 -21.44
N ASP A 196 3.64 13.35 -22.23
CA ASP A 196 4.22 12.67 -23.39
C ASP A 196 5.57 12.01 -23.04
N ASN A 197 6.06 12.18 -21.81
CA ASN A 197 7.31 11.55 -21.38
C ASN A 197 7.11 10.04 -21.19
N PRO A 198 7.77 9.19 -22.00
CA PRO A 198 7.60 7.73 -21.95
C PRO A 198 7.97 7.11 -20.60
N ASP A 199 8.85 7.75 -19.82
CA ASP A 199 9.27 7.27 -18.51
C ASP A 199 8.17 7.45 -17.44
N LEU A 200 7.21 8.31 -17.70
CA LEU A 200 6.09 8.62 -16.80
C LEU A 200 4.76 8.00 -17.27
N ILE A 201 4.72 7.47 -18.50
CA ILE A 201 3.51 6.78 -19.00
C ILE A 201 3.43 5.40 -18.33
N PRO A 202 2.30 5.06 -17.66
CA PRO A 202 2.09 3.71 -17.12
C PRO A 202 2.28 2.62 -18.17
N ALA A 203 2.64 1.41 -17.75
CA ALA A 203 2.94 0.31 -18.67
C ALA A 203 1.76 -0.06 -19.61
N PHE A 204 0.54 0.17 -19.15
CA PHE A 204 -0.69 -0.06 -19.93
C PHE A 204 -1.21 1.20 -20.63
N GLY A 205 -0.40 2.26 -20.69
CA GLY A 205 -0.80 3.55 -21.25
C GLY A 205 -1.89 4.22 -20.43
N ARG A 206 -2.71 5.02 -21.10
CA ARG A 206 -3.88 5.68 -20.47
C ARG A 206 -5.05 4.69 -20.40
N SER A 207 -4.97 3.76 -19.45
CA SER A 207 -5.96 2.70 -19.27
C SER A 207 -6.53 2.74 -17.86
N PHE A 208 -7.81 2.48 -17.73
CA PHE A 208 -8.44 2.22 -16.45
C PHE A 208 -8.23 0.75 -16.07
N LEU A 209 -7.67 0.51 -14.88
CA LEU A 209 -7.41 -0.83 -14.38
C LEU A 209 -8.64 -1.37 -13.64
N LEU A 210 -9.17 -2.49 -14.11
CA LEU A 210 -10.36 -3.10 -13.54
C LEU A 210 -10.05 -4.49 -12.97
N GLU A 211 -10.31 -4.69 -11.69
CA GLU A 211 -10.18 -5.99 -11.05
C GLU A 211 -11.37 -6.88 -11.38
N VAL A 212 -11.13 -7.98 -12.08
CA VAL A 212 -12.17 -8.95 -12.43
C VAL A 212 -12.18 -10.17 -11.51
N SER A 213 -11.05 -10.47 -10.89
CA SER A 213 -10.95 -11.58 -9.94
C SER A 213 -9.68 -11.47 -9.10
N ARG A 214 -9.71 -12.05 -7.92
CA ARG A 214 -8.55 -12.25 -7.03
C ARG A 214 -8.30 -13.75 -6.84
N GLY A 215 -7.02 -14.15 -6.81
CA GLY A 215 -6.64 -15.53 -6.63
C GLY A 215 -6.55 -16.33 -7.93
N CYS A 216 -6.18 -17.60 -7.80
CA CYS A 216 -5.96 -18.50 -8.93
C CYS A 216 -6.41 -19.92 -8.61
N ALA A 217 -7.22 -20.51 -9.51
CA ALA A 217 -7.67 -21.91 -9.41
C ALA A 217 -6.64 -22.91 -9.97
N ARG A 218 -5.55 -22.46 -10.62
CA ARG A 218 -4.51 -23.32 -11.18
C ARG A 218 -3.61 -23.86 -10.08
N GLY A 219 -3.20 -25.10 -10.19
CA GLY A 219 -2.32 -25.77 -9.22
C GLY A 219 -0.85 -25.79 -9.63
N CYS A 220 -0.34 -24.74 -10.27
CA CYS A 220 1.04 -24.70 -10.74
C CYS A 220 2.02 -24.82 -9.57
N ARG A 221 2.87 -25.85 -9.56
CA ARG A 221 3.76 -26.16 -8.42
C ARG A 221 4.82 -25.10 -8.15
N PHE A 222 5.16 -24.30 -9.16
CA PHE A 222 6.17 -23.23 -9.08
C PHE A 222 5.56 -21.87 -8.71
N CYS A 223 4.23 -21.73 -8.70
CA CYS A 223 3.59 -20.44 -8.60
C CYS A 223 3.15 -20.14 -7.17
N MET A 224 3.79 -19.16 -6.54
CA MET A 224 3.47 -18.70 -5.19
C MET A 224 2.06 -18.09 -5.13
N ALA A 225 1.66 -17.31 -6.13
CA ALA A 225 0.32 -16.71 -6.21
C ALA A 225 -0.80 -17.77 -6.17
N GLY A 226 -0.57 -18.94 -6.78
CA GLY A 226 -1.50 -20.06 -6.73
C GLY A 226 -1.64 -20.69 -5.34
N CYS A 227 -0.75 -20.39 -4.39
CA CYS A 227 -0.83 -20.83 -3.00
C CYS A 227 -1.41 -19.72 -2.09
N MET A 228 -0.90 -18.51 -2.23
CA MET A 228 -1.22 -17.38 -1.35
C MET A 228 -2.63 -16.82 -1.55
N TYR A 229 -3.10 -16.77 -2.81
CA TYR A 229 -4.36 -16.09 -3.13
C TYR A 229 -5.52 -17.03 -3.41
N ARG A 230 -5.47 -18.26 -2.88
CA ARG A 230 -6.61 -19.18 -2.92
C ARG A 230 -7.64 -18.82 -1.85
N PRO A 231 -8.93 -19.08 -2.12
CA PRO A 231 -9.52 -19.52 -3.40
C PRO A 231 -9.57 -18.41 -4.45
N ARG A 232 -9.80 -18.77 -5.71
CA ARG A 232 -10.16 -17.77 -6.72
C ARG A 232 -11.53 -17.20 -6.42
N ARG A 233 -11.64 -15.89 -6.36
CA ARG A 233 -12.85 -15.12 -6.11
C ARG A 233 -13.08 -14.19 -7.28
N GLU A 234 -14.30 -14.12 -7.79
CA GLU A 234 -14.62 -13.36 -9.00
C GLU A 234 -15.60 -12.23 -8.71
N VAL A 235 -15.46 -11.15 -9.46
CA VAL A 235 -16.43 -10.04 -9.46
C VAL A 235 -17.53 -10.36 -10.44
N ASP A 236 -18.78 -10.14 -10.08
CA ASP A 236 -19.91 -10.36 -10.98
C ASP A 236 -19.92 -9.35 -12.15
N LEU A 237 -20.42 -9.79 -13.30
CA LEU A 237 -20.44 -9.01 -14.52
C LEU A 237 -21.25 -7.70 -14.37
N LYS A 238 -22.31 -7.69 -13.55
CA LYS A 238 -23.14 -6.51 -13.36
C LYS A 238 -22.37 -5.39 -12.65
N THR A 239 -21.56 -5.74 -11.66
CA THR A 239 -20.66 -4.80 -10.96
C THR A 239 -19.59 -4.27 -11.90
N LEU A 240 -18.94 -5.14 -12.69
CA LEU A 240 -17.95 -4.73 -13.69
C LEU A 240 -18.51 -3.76 -14.72
N LEU A 241 -19.72 -4.02 -15.24
CA LEU A 241 -20.39 -3.15 -16.21
C LEU A 241 -20.78 -1.79 -15.63
N LYS A 242 -21.12 -1.70 -14.34
CA LYS A 242 -21.41 -0.42 -13.68
C LYS A 242 -20.15 0.46 -13.64
N ILE A 243 -19.01 -0.12 -13.26
CA ILE A 243 -17.74 0.60 -13.19
C ILE A 243 -17.32 1.04 -14.60
N GLY A 244 -17.36 0.13 -15.59
CA GLY A 244 -16.98 0.45 -16.97
C GLY A 244 -17.79 1.58 -17.58
N ARG A 245 -19.10 1.65 -17.29
CA ARG A 245 -19.98 2.75 -17.79
C ARG A 245 -19.70 4.10 -17.16
N ALA A 246 -19.10 4.15 -16.00
CA ALA A 246 -18.71 5.41 -15.35
C ALA A 246 -17.49 6.07 -16.01
N HIS A 247 -16.82 5.39 -16.94
CA HIS A 247 -15.58 5.80 -17.59
C HIS A 247 -15.67 5.91 -19.12
N VAL A 248 -16.87 5.80 -19.69
CA VAL A 248 -17.13 5.97 -21.14
C VAL A 248 -17.69 7.36 -21.41
#